data_27181aae23cfd00b26ef527e2b0c0587
#
_entry.id   27181aae23cfd00b26ef527e2b0c0587
#
_cell.length_a   1.000
_cell.length_b   1.000
_cell.length_c   1.000
_cell.angle_alpha   90.00
_cell.angle_beta   90.00
_cell.angle_gamma   90.00
#
_symmetry.space_group_name_H-M   'P 1'
#
loop_
_entity.id
_entity.type
_entity.pdbx_description
1 polymer ?
#
loop_
_entity_poly.entity_id
_entity_poly.type
_entity_poly.pdbx_seq_one_letter_code
_entity_poly.pdbx_strand_id
1 'polypeptide(L)'
;MGKDGFNKDGYDKQGYDKDGFSRNGYDRNGYDKDGIHIVTGTLVNTAGLNKEGNYEATGTAFNKEGYHKTTDTKFNEEGFDKDGFDKNGYYSDGFNKNGYDRNGYDKNGTHIATGTLFNPAGLNKEGNYEATGTAFNKDGFNKDGFNKDGFNKD
;
A
#
# COMPACT_ATOMS: atom_id res chain seq x y z
N MET A 1 21.93 -35.56 6.08
CA MET A 1 21.73 -34.28 5.37
C MET A 1 23.05 -33.71 4.96
N GLY A 2 23.12 -33.17 3.75
CA GLY A 2 24.31 -32.49 3.29
C GLY A 2 24.42 -31.10 3.89
N LYS A 3 25.50 -30.38 3.57
CA LYS A 3 25.76 -29.02 4.05
C LYS A 3 24.70 -28.03 3.59
N ASP A 4 24.04 -28.33 2.46
CA ASP A 4 22.99 -27.48 1.88
C ASP A 4 21.61 -27.78 2.47
N GLY A 5 21.51 -28.73 3.41
CA GLY A 5 20.22 -29.08 4.01
C GLY A 5 19.43 -30.12 3.25
N PHE A 6 20.01 -30.70 2.17
CA PHE A 6 19.35 -31.70 1.35
C PHE A 6 19.99 -33.07 1.54
N ASN A 7 19.18 -34.12 1.46
CA ASN A 7 19.70 -35.47 1.51
C ASN A 7 20.24 -35.88 0.15
N LYS A 8 20.72 -37.15 0.04
CA LYS A 8 21.30 -37.68 -1.20
C LYS A 8 20.34 -37.71 -2.36
N ASP A 9 19.04 -37.73 -2.10
CA ASP A 9 18.01 -37.74 -3.13
C ASP A 9 17.56 -36.35 -3.54
N GLY A 10 18.12 -35.32 -2.89
CA GLY A 10 17.84 -33.93 -3.24
C GLY A 10 16.68 -33.29 -2.49
N TYR A 11 16.22 -33.88 -1.39
CA TYR A 11 15.08 -33.38 -0.60
C TYR A 11 15.53 -32.90 0.77
N ASP A 12 14.91 -31.83 1.25
CA ASP A 12 15.19 -31.33 2.59
C ASP A 12 14.47 -32.20 3.62
N LYS A 13 14.61 -31.86 4.90
CA LYS A 13 14.03 -32.66 6.00
C LYS A 13 12.50 -32.68 5.98
N GLN A 14 11.88 -31.73 5.25
CA GLN A 14 10.43 -31.65 5.11
C GLN A 14 9.93 -32.36 3.86
N GLY A 15 10.85 -32.87 3.02
CA GLY A 15 10.50 -33.65 1.84
C GLY A 15 10.39 -32.85 0.55
N TYR A 16 10.93 -31.62 0.51
CA TYR A 16 10.89 -30.77 -0.68
C TYR A 16 12.27 -30.60 -1.30
N ASP A 17 12.31 -30.57 -2.62
CA ASP A 17 13.58 -30.40 -3.35
C ASP A 17 13.97 -28.91 -3.39
N LYS A 18 15.06 -28.61 -4.09
CA LYS A 18 15.60 -27.24 -4.19
C LYS A 18 14.63 -26.27 -4.89
N ASP A 19 13.73 -26.80 -5.71
CA ASP A 19 12.73 -26.02 -6.43
C ASP A 19 11.43 -25.87 -5.63
N GLY A 20 11.37 -26.48 -4.44
CA GLY A 20 10.22 -26.36 -3.56
C GLY A 20 9.14 -27.43 -3.74
N PHE A 21 9.41 -28.49 -4.53
CA PHE A 21 8.41 -29.52 -4.84
C PHE A 21 8.71 -30.81 -4.08
N SER A 22 7.65 -31.47 -3.62
CA SER A 22 7.74 -32.77 -2.98
C SER A 22 7.93 -33.87 -4.03
N ARG A 23 8.10 -35.12 -3.57
CA ARG A 23 8.24 -36.28 -4.46
C ARG A 23 7.01 -36.48 -5.32
N ASN A 24 5.84 -36.03 -4.85
CA ASN A 24 4.60 -36.11 -5.63
C ASN A 24 4.46 -35.00 -6.66
N GLY A 25 5.41 -34.05 -6.68
CA GLY A 25 5.41 -32.97 -7.65
C GLY A 25 4.63 -31.74 -7.27
N TYR A 26 4.25 -31.60 -5.99
CA TYR A 26 3.47 -30.44 -5.50
C TYR A 26 4.29 -29.63 -4.49
N ASP A 27 4.12 -28.29 -4.52
CA ASP A 27 4.79 -27.43 -3.58
C ASP A 27 4.04 -27.42 -2.24
N ARG A 28 4.53 -26.58 -1.30
CA ARG A 28 3.94 -26.50 0.05
C ARG A 28 2.51 -25.99 0.07
N ASN A 29 2.11 -25.31 -1.02
CA ASN A 29 0.76 -24.77 -1.14
C ASN A 29 -0.15 -25.69 -1.96
N GLY A 30 0.38 -26.80 -2.46
CA GLY A 30 -0.39 -27.80 -3.17
C GLY A 30 -0.45 -27.62 -4.68
N TYR A 31 0.39 -26.77 -5.26
CA TYR A 31 0.44 -26.54 -6.71
C TYR A 31 1.61 -27.30 -7.33
N ASP A 32 1.37 -27.91 -8.49
CA ASP A 32 2.46 -28.55 -9.26
C ASP A 32 3.18 -27.47 -10.10
N LYS A 33 4.18 -27.91 -10.87
CA LYS A 33 4.99 -26.99 -11.67
C LYS A 33 4.21 -26.28 -12.76
N ASP A 34 3.05 -26.82 -13.14
CA ASP A 34 2.16 -26.21 -14.14
C ASP A 34 1.13 -25.29 -13.47
N GLY A 35 1.16 -25.17 -12.14
CA GLY A 35 0.24 -24.34 -11.40
C GLY A 35 -1.09 -24.99 -11.05
N ILE A 36 -1.20 -26.32 -11.28
CA ILE A 36 -2.43 -27.07 -11.00
C ILE A 36 -2.46 -27.46 -9.53
N HIS A 37 -3.55 -27.17 -8.84
CA HIS A 37 -3.69 -27.46 -7.43
C HIS A 37 -4.12 -28.92 -7.24
N ILE A 38 -3.51 -29.60 -6.26
CA ILE A 38 -3.72 -31.03 -5.99
C ILE A 38 -5.19 -31.33 -5.66
N VAL A 39 -5.87 -30.45 -4.94
CA VAL A 39 -7.25 -30.69 -4.46
C VAL A 39 -8.27 -30.42 -5.55
N THR A 40 -8.11 -29.33 -6.29
CA THR A 40 -9.11 -28.90 -7.28
C THR A 40 -8.86 -29.43 -8.68
N GLY A 41 -7.60 -29.77 -9.00
CA GLY A 41 -7.23 -30.14 -10.36
C GLY A 41 -7.27 -28.96 -11.34
N THR A 42 -7.33 -27.73 -10.82
CA THR A 42 -7.37 -26.51 -11.62
C THR A 42 -6.24 -25.57 -11.19
N LEU A 43 -6.16 -24.40 -11.84
CA LEU A 43 -5.12 -23.41 -11.56
C LEU A 43 -5.34 -22.67 -10.23
N VAL A 44 -6.45 -22.93 -9.53
CA VAL A 44 -6.77 -22.25 -8.28
C VAL A 44 -7.05 -23.26 -7.18
N ASN A 45 -6.79 -22.87 -5.92
CA ASN A 45 -7.12 -23.69 -4.77
C ASN A 45 -8.62 -23.54 -4.45
N THR A 46 -9.05 -24.16 -3.34
CA THR A 46 -10.47 -24.13 -2.95
C THR A 46 -10.97 -22.74 -2.61
N ALA A 47 -10.06 -21.80 -2.33
CA ALA A 47 -10.41 -20.40 -2.06
C ALA A 47 -10.43 -19.54 -3.32
N GLY A 48 -10.09 -20.12 -4.49
CA GLY A 48 -10.05 -19.38 -5.75
C GLY A 48 -8.73 -18.69 -6.03
N LEU A 49 -7.66 -19.04 -5.29
CA LEU A 49 -6.35 -18.41 -5.42
C LEU A 49 -5.40 -19.29 -6.24
N ASN A 50 -4.63 -18.66 -7.13
CA ASN A 50 -3.63 -19.36 -7.93
C ASN A 50 -2.31 -19.49 -7.15
N LYS A 51 -1.28 -20.04 -7.78
CA LYS A 51 0.01 -20.29 -7.13
C LYS A 51 0.72 -19.03 -6.69
N GLU A 52 0.44 -17.88 -7.30
CA GLU A 52 0.98 -16.59 -6.91
C GLU A 52 0.20 -15.97 -5.75
N GLY A 53 -0.90 -16.62 -5.33
CA GLY A 53 -1.72 -16.11 -4.24
C GLY A 53 -2.75 -15.07 -4.66
N ASN A 54 -3.07 -15.03 -5.94
CA ASN A 54 -4.04 -14.07 -6.48
C ASN A 54 -5.32 -14.77 -6.88
N TYR A 55 -6.44 -14.04 -6.78
CA TYR A 55 -7.72 -14.54 -7.26
C TYR A 55 -7.73 -14.59 -8.80
N GLU A 56 -8.24 -15.66 -9.34
CA GLU A 56 -8.31 -15.85 -10.80
C GLU A 56 -9.15 -14.75 -11.44
N ALA A 57 -10.28 -14.41 -10.79
CA ALA A 57 -11.23 -13.44 -11.35
C ALA A 57 -10.66 -12.03 -11.53
N THR A 58 -9.70 -11.64 -10.69
CA THR A 58 -9.15 -10.28 -10.71
C THR A 58 -7.66 -10.23 -11.03
N GLY A 59 -6.97 -11.33 -10.85
CA GLY A 59 -5.51 -11.36 -10.97
C GLY A 59 -4.79 -10.69 -9.81
N THR A 60 -5.49 -10.37 -8.72
CA THR A 60 -4.92 -9.68 -7.55
C THR A 60 -5.27 -10.43 -6.28
N ALA A 61 -4.80 -9.91 -5.13
CA ALA A 61 -5.10 -10.45 -3.82
C ALA A 61 -6.50 -10.06 -3.33
N PHE A 62 -7.25 -9.31 -4.14
CA PHE A 62 -8.64 -8.93 -3.84
C PHE A 62 -9.59 -9.73 -4.72
N ASN A 63 -10.71 -10.21 -4.15
CA ASN A 63 -11.69 -10.95 -4.92
C ASN A 63 -12.54 -9.97 -5.75
N LYS A 64 -13.49 -10.48 -6.52
CA LYS A 64 -14.29 -9.65 -7.43
C LYS A 64 -15.18 -8.65 -6.69
N GLU A 65 -15.49 -8.91 -5.43
CA GLU A 65 -16.25 -7.99 -4.58
C GLU A 65 -15.34 -6.95 -3.89
N GLY A 66 -14.01 -7.07 -4.07
CA GLY A 66 -13.05 -6.12 -3.52
C GLY A 66 -12.53 -6.46 -2.13
N TYR A 67 -12.72 -7.70 -1.66
CA TYR A 67 -12.23 -8.13 -0.34
C TYR A 67 -10.87 -8.78 -0.46
N HIS A 68 -9.98 -8.43 0.47
CA HIS A 68 -8.61 -8.95 0.49
C HIS A 68 -8.58 -10.37 1.07
N LYS A 69 -7.74 -11.23 0.49
CA LYS A 69 -7.67 -12.66 0.84
C LYS A 69 -7.25 -12.91 2.29
N THR A 70 -6.44 -12.03 2.88
CA THR A 70 -5.88 -12.21 4.22
C THR A 70 -6.70 -11.49 5.29
N THR A 71 -7.07 -10.24 5.03
CA THR A 71 -7.77 -9.41 6.01
C THR A 71 -9.26 -9.65 6.01
N ASP A 72 -9.80 -10.19 4.93
CA ASP A 72 -11.24 -10.39 4.71
C ASP A 72 -12.01 -9.07 4.80
N THR A 73 -11.31 -7.97 4.50
CA THR A 73 -11.88 -6.62 4.41
C THR A 73 -11.56 -6.04 3.04
N LYS A 74 -12.04 -4.84 2.78
CA LYS A 74 -11.75 -4.17 1.51
C LYS A 74 -10.34 -3.59 1.45
N PHE A 75 -9.56 -3.74 2.53
CA PHE A 75 -8.20 -3.20 2.63
C PHE A 75 -7.19 -4.30 2.92
N ASN A 76 -5.99 -4.17 2.33
CA ASN A 76 -4.90 -5.11 2.61
C ASN A 76 -4.29 -4.81 3.98
N GLU A 77 -3.21 -5.51 4.34
CA GLU A 77 -2.55 -5.36 5.65
C GLU A 77 -1.97 -3.96 5.84
N GLU A 78 -1.68 -3.26 4.75
CA GLU A 78 -1.14 -1.90 4.79
C GLU A 78 -2.24 -0.83 4.79
N GLY A 79 -3.51 -1.25 4.69
CA GLY A 79 -4.64 -0.34 4.73
C GLY A 79 -5.10 0.22 3.39
N PHE A 80 -4.70 -0.41 2.27
CA PHE A 80 -5.07 0.04 0.93
C PHE A 80 -6.05 -0.91 0.26
N ASP A 81 -7.00 -0.36 -0.49
CA ASP A 81 -8.01 -1.15 -1.19
C ASP A 81 -7.45 -1.65 -2.53
N LYS A 82 -8.31 -2.29 -3.33
CA LYS A 82 -7.93 -2.89 -4.62
C LYS A 82 -7.39 -1.86 -5.62
N ASP A 83 -7.73 -0.60 -5.46
CA ASP A 83 -7.30 0.48 -6.33
C ASP A 83 -6.11 1.26 -5.77
N GLY A 84 -5.63 0.88 -4.57
CA GLY A 84 -4.47 1.51 -3.96
C GLY A 84 -4.78 2.67 -3.03
N PHE A 85 -6.06 2.90 -2.70
CA PHE A 85 -6.49 3.98 -1.83
C PHE A 85 -6.68 3.51 -0.39
N ASP A 86 -6.33 4.36 0.58
CA ASP A 86 -6.63 4.07 1.97
C ASP A 86 -8.11 4.40 2.26
N LYS A 87 -8.53 4.21 3.51
CA LYS A 87 -9.94 4.43 3.90
C LYS A 87 -10.41 5.87 3.71
N ASN A 88 -9.46 6.80 3.60
CA ASN A 88 -9.76 8.22 3.41
C ASN A 88 -9.67 8.63 1.95
N GLY A 89 -9.33 7.70 1.05
CA GLY A 89 -9.30 7.96 -0.38
C GLY A 89 -7.97 8.44 -0.91
N TYR A 90 -6.87 8.22 -0.18
CA TYR A 90 -5.53 8.66 -0.59
C TYR A 90 -4.64 7.48 -0.95
N TYR A 91 -3.82 7.65 -1.99
CA TYR A 91 -2.78 6.71 -2.37
C TYR A 91 -1.63 6.77 -1.37
N SER A 92 -0.72 5.82 -1.46
CA SER A 92 0.48 5.77 -0.63
C SER A 92 1.37 7.02 -0.78
N ASP A 93 1.28 7.72 -1.92
CA ASP A 93 2.05 8.95 -2.13
C ASP A 93 1.39 10.17 -1.45
N GLY A 94 0.23 9.99 -0.83
CA GLY A 94 -0.44 11.06 -0.09
C GLY A 94 -1.47 11.84 -0.88
N PHE A 95 -1.69 11.49 -2.16
CA PHE A 95 -2.63 12.20 -3.02
C PHE A 95 -3.87 11.37 -3.30
N ASN A 96 -5.03 12.02 -3.36
CA ASN A 96 -6.27 11.35 -3.71
C ASN A 96 -6.38 11.20 -5.23
N LYS A 97 -7.46 10.59 -5.70
CA LYS A 97 -7.63 10.34 -7.14
C LYS A 97 -7.80 11.63 -7.95
N ASN A 98 -8.13 12.74 -7.31
CA ASN A 98 -8.20 14.04 -7.96
C ASN A 98 -6.85 14.74 -8.02
N GLY A 99 -5.82 14.16 -7.39
CA GLY A 99 -4.46 14.67 -7.44
C GLY A 99 -4.10 15.63 -6.30
N TYR A 100 -4.90 15.70 -5.26
CA TYR A 100 -4.66 16.60 -4.11
C TYR A 100 -4.34 15.85 -2.85
N ASP A 101 -3.45 16.41 -2.03
CA ASP A 101 -3.10 15.82 -0.73
C ASP A 101 -4.15 16.21 0.32
N ARG A 102 -3.92 15.79 1.57
CA ARG A 102 -4.87 16.05 2.68
C ARG A 102 -5.03 17.52 3.01
N ASN A 103 -4.05 18.33 2.60
CA ASN A 103 -4.09 19.80 2.82
C ASN A 103 -4.64 20.55 1.64
N GLY A 104 -4.96 19.86 0.55
CA GLY A 104 -5.57 20.46 -0.63
C GLY A 104 -4.61 20.90 -1.70
N TYR A 105 -3.32 20.52 -1.61
CA TYR A 105 -2.30 20.91 -2.62
C TYR A 105 -2.05 19.76 -3.57
N ASP A 106 -1.87 20.09 -4.86
CA ASP A 106 -1.49 19.08 -5.86
C ASP A 106 0.04 18.93 -5.89
N LYS A 107 0.54 18.11 -6.80
CA LYS A 107 1.98 17.83 -6.92
C LYS A 107 2.81 19.06 -7.24
N ASN A 108 2.19 20.06 -7.85
CA ASN A 108 2.84 21.30 -8.21
C ASN A 108 2.77 22.34 -7.09
N GLY A 109 2.06 22.01 -5.99
CA GLY A 109 1.88 22.93 -4.88
C GLY A 109 0.70 23.87 -5.03
N THR A 110 -0.15 23.64 -6.04
CA THR A 110 -1.32 24.50 -6.28
C THR A 110 -2.47 24.03 -5.39
N HIS A 111 -3.08 24.95 -4.65
CA HIS A 111 -4.16 24.62 -3.73
C HIS A 111 -5.51 24.57 -4.46
N ILE A 112 -6.31 23.56 -4.13
CA ILE A 112 -7.59 23.30 -4.77
C ILE A 112 -8.57 24.48 -4.60
N ALA A 113 -8.56 25.13 -3.44
CA ALA A 113 -9.51 26.18 -3.12
C ALA A 113 -9.20 27.51 -3.79
N THR A 114 -7.91 27.79 -4.03
CA THR A 114 -7.48 29.11 -4.54
C THR A 114 -6.99 29.05 -5.97
N GLY A 115 -6.54 27.89 -6.44
CA GLY A 115 -5.89 27.77 -7.74
C GLY A 115 -4.51 28.40 -7.77
N THR A 116 -3.95 28.77 -6.60
CA THR A 116 -2.62 29.36 -6.46
C THR A 116 -1.76 28.47 -5.58
N LEU A 117 -0.51 28.88 -5.35
CA LEU A 117 0.42 28.14 -4.49
C LEU A 117 0.09 28.26 -3.00
N PHE A 118 -0.95 29.04 -2.66
CA PHE A 118 -1.28 29.33 -1.26
C PHE A 118 -2.73 28.98 -0.97
N ASN A 119 -2.97 28.45 0.24
CA ASN A 119 -4.34 28.17 0.68
C ASN A 119 -5.06 29.49 1.01
N PRO A 120 -6.34 29.44 1.41
CA PRO A 120 -7.07 30.67 1.75
C PRO A 120 -6.46 31.48 2.90
N ALA A 121 -5.63 30.83 3.74
CA ALA A 121 -4.94 31.51 4.84
C ALA A 121 -3.60 32.12 4.41
N GLY A 122 -3.20 31.93 3.13
CA GLY A 122 -1.94 32.46 2.62
C GLY A 122 -0.72 31.56 2.83
N LEU A 123 -0.93 30.29 3.15
CA LEU A 123 0.14 29.33 3.40
C LEU A 123 0.36 28.41 2.21
N ASN A 124 1.61 28.14 1.86
CA ASN A 124 1.96 27.19 0.81
C ASN A 124 2.01 25.77 1.37
N LYS A 125 2.36 24.79 0.54
CA LYS A 125 2.35 23.37 0.94
C LYS A 125 3.37 23.05 2.03
N GLU A 126 4.42 23.85 2.17
CA GLU A 126 5.42 23.69 3.23
C GLU A 126 4.98 24.38 4.53
N GLY A 127 3.83 25.06 4.53
CA GLY A 127 3.32 25.73 5.71
C GLY A 127 3.89 27.14 5.93
N ASN A 128 4.41 27.75 4.87
CA ASN A 128 5.00 29.09 4.93
C ASN A 128 4.08 30.11 4.33
N TYR A 129 4.07 31.32 4.89
CA TYR A 129 3.28 32.44 4.40
C TYR A 129 3.96 33.05 3.18
N GLU A 130 3.15 33.44 2.19
CA GLU A 130 3.62 34.11 0.99
C GLU A 130 4.36 35.41 1.33
N ALA A 131 3.81 36.17 2.27
CA ALA A 131 4.32 37.51 2.61
C ALA A 131 5.73 37.48 3.21
N THR A 132 6.09 36.42 3.93
CA THR A 132 7.37 36.33 4.66
C THR A 132 8.27 35.19 4.19
N GLY A 133 7.69 34.19 3.52
CA GLY A 133 8.42 32.97 3.17
C GLY A 133 8.73 32.08 4.36
N THR A 134 8.11 32.35 5.53
CA THR A 134 8.32 31.58 6.76
C THR A 134 7.00 31.12 7.34
N ALA A 135 7.07 30.32 8.41
CA ALA A 135 5.87 29.85 9.09
C ALA A 135 5.17 30.94 9.90
N PHE A 136 5.70 32.16 9.90
CA PHE A 136 5.14 33.28 10.62
C PHE A 136 4.64 34.33 9.63
N ASN A 137 3.47 34.93 9.92
CA ASN A 137 2.92 35.97 9.05
C ASN A 137 3.70 37.29 9.28
N LYS A 138 3.31 38.34 8.55
CA LYS A 138 4.01 39.62 8.64
C LYS A 138 3.92 40.29 10.01
N ASP A 139 2.96 39.85 10.84
CA ASP A 139 2.83 40.31 12.22
C ASP A 139 3.65 39.48 13.20
N GLY A 140 4.32 38.41 12.69
CA GLY A 140 5.21 37.57 13.50
C GLY A 140 4.55 36.38 14.16
N PHE A 141 3.31 36.03 13.80
CA PHE A 141 2.58 34.91 14.40
C PHE A 141 2.40 33.77 13.41
N ASN A 142 2.48 32.51 13.93
CA ASN A 142 2.26 31.32 13.10
C ASN A 142 0.75 31.07 12.95
N LYS A 143 0.40 29.98 12.26
CA LYS A 143 -1.01 29.65 11.99
C LYS A 143 -1.83 29.39 13.25
N ASP A 144 -1.17 29.04 14.35
CA ASP A 144 -1.81 28.76 15.64
C ASP A 144 -1.87 30.00 16.55
N GLY A 145 -1.33 31.13 16.08
CA GLY A 145 -1.38 32.40 16.82
C GLY A 145 -0.21 32.65 17.77
N PHE A 146 0.87 31.87 17.64
CA PHE A 146 2.05 32.01 18.50
C PHE A 146 3.22 32.64 17.75
N ASN A 147 3.99 33.48 18.44
CA ASN A 147 5.20 34.05 17.84
C ASN A 147 6.38 33.05 17.98
N LYS A 148 7.55 33.43 17.45
CA LYS A 148 8.74 32.57 17.45
C LYS A 148 9.20 32.18 18.85
N ASP A 149 8.84 32.96 19.85
CA ASP A 149 9.20 32.71 21.25
C ASP A 149 8.14 31.90 21.97
N GLY A 150 7.06 31.52 21.27
CA GLY A 150 6.01 30.68 21.82
C GLY A 150 4.91 31.43 22.57
N PHE A 151 4.85 32.75 22.40
CA PHE A 151 3.81 33.57 23.04
C PHE A 151 2.63 33.79 22.13
N ASN A 152 1.43 33.66 22.69
CA ASN A 152 0.17 33.86 22.00
C ASN A 152 -0.04 35.36 21.75
N LYS A 153 -0.68 35.70 20.61
CA LYS A 153 -0.99 37.11 20.28
C LYS A 153 -2.02 37.72 21.23
N ASP A 154 -2.81 36.85 21.88
CA ASP A 154 -3.80 37.28 22.84
C ASP A 154 -3.18 37.29 24.25
#